data_ad3dbf5686309249b2f0bd068f004f8d
#
_entry.id   ad3dbf5686309249b2f0bd068f004f8d
#
_cell.length_a   1.000
_cell.length_b   1.000
_cell.length_c   1.000
_cell.angle_alpha   90.00
_cell.angle_beta   90.00
_cell.angle_gamma   90.00
#
_symmetry.space_group_name_H-M   'P 1'
#
loop_
_entity.id
_entity.type
_entity.pdbx_description
1 polymer ?
#
loop_
_entity_poly.entity_id
_entity_poly.type
_entity_poly.pdbx_seq_one_letter_code
_entity_poly.pdbx_strand_id
1 'polypeptide(L)'
;ATKEPWDLPHRGNRTQQMIKDYPVLKRDYPLNEQNLQFWVKDKESPYTEIKRFDWYRGYHVGGRSLLWGRQSYRYSKQDFEANLREGVAVDWPIRYEDMAPWYDYVEGFAGISGSKEGLPALPDGNFMPPMEMNCVEKDVSARIKQHYNGNRHMIIGRVANITQPHHDRTNCQYRNKCWLGCPFGGYFSTQSSTLPAAMATG
;
A
#
# COMPACT_ATOMS: atom_id res chain seq x y z
N ALA A 1 3.39 17.23 -6.53
CA ALA A 1 2.16 17.20 -5.73
C ALA A 1 1.38 18.52 -5.74
N THR A 2 1.91 19.53 -6.43
CA THR A 2 1.35 20.90 -6.45
C THR A 2 0.59 21.26 -7.72
N LYS A 3 0.81 20.52 -8.81
CA LYS A 3 0.10 20.75 -10.08
C LYS A 3 -1.16 19.87 -10.17
N GLU A 4 -2.24 20.48 -10.59
CA GLU A 4 -3.48 19.80 -10.90
C GLU A 4 -3.49 19.31 -12.36
N PRO A 5 -4.35 18.36 -12.75
CA PRO A 5 -4.41 17.91 -14.14
C PRO A 5 -4.54 19.03 -15.17
N TRP A 6 -5.35 20.05 -14.88
CA TRP A 6 -5.58 21.18 -15.77
C TRP A 6 -4.37 22.12 -15.93
N ASP A 7 -3.37 22.04 -15.02
CA ASP A 7 -2.12 22.80 -15.10
C ASP A 7 -1.05 22.11 -15.98
N LEU A 8 -1.39 20.93 -16.51
CA LEU A 8 -0.47 20.10 -17.28
C LEU A 8 -0.83 20.10 -18.78
N PRO A 9 0.19 20.03 -19.67
CA PRO A 9 -0.02 20.05 -21.11
C PRO A 9 -1.00 19.02 -21.64
N HIS A 10 -1.01 17.83 -21.05
CA HIS A 10 -1.90 16.73 -21.45
C HIS A 10 -2.99 16.42 -20.41
N ARG A 11 -3.25 17.36 -19.48
CA ARG A 11 -4.28 17.26 -18.45
C ARG A 11 -4.19 15.97 -17.61
N GLY A 12 -2.96 15.51 -17.34
CA GLY A 12 -2.71 14.29 -16.57
C GLY A 12 -2.84 12.98 -17.37
N ASN A 13 -3.15 13.05 -18.67
CA ASN A 13 -3.28 11.86 -19.51
C ASN A 13 -1.93 11.28 -19.92
N ARG A 14 -1.93 9.99 -20.22
CA ARG A 14 -0.78 9.33 -20.85
C ARG A 14 -0.73 9.67 -22.34
N THR A 15 0.45 10.05 -22.83
CA THR A 15 0.68 10.20 -24.26
C THR A 15 1.37 8.96 -24.84
N GLN A 16 1.33 8.81 -26.16
CA GLN A 16 2.08 7.76 -26.85
C GLN A 16 3.60 7.91 -26.64
N GLN A 17 4.08 9.15 -26.52
CA GLN A 17 5.48 9.41 -26.22
C GLN A 17 5.87 8.93 -24.83
N MET A 18 5.04 9.18 -23.81
CA MET A 18 5.27 8.66 -22.44
C MET A 18 5.34 7.11 -22.43
N ILE A 19 4.46 6.44 -23.18
CA ILE A 19 4.48 4.99 -23.29
C ILE A 19 5.77 4.47 -23.95
N LYS A 20 6.30 5.21 -24.94
CA LYS A 20 7.57 4.87 -25.59
C LYS A 20 8.79 5.11 -24.69
N ASP A 21 8.76 6.17 -23.87
CA ASP A 21 9.85 6.52 -22.96
C ASP A 21 9.89 5.64 -21.70
N TYR A 22 8.75 5.10 -21.31
CA TYR A 22 8.58 4.26 -20.13
C TYR A 22 7.92 2.90 -20.51
N PRO A 23 8.56 2.06 -21.31
CA PRO A 23 7.93 0.83 -21.82
C PRO A 23 7.56 -0.17 -20.75
N VAL A 24 8.35 -0.26 -19.67
CA VAL A 24 8.06 -1.13 -18.51
C VAL A 24 6.78 -0.67 -17.79
N LEU A 25 6.57 0.64 -17.72
CA LEU A 25 5.43 1.24 -17.02
C LEU A 25 4.15 1.26 -17.86
N LYS A 26 4.17 0.77 -19.10
CA LYS A 26 2.99 0.70 -19.96
C LYS A 26 1.80 0.03 -19.27
N ARG A 27 2.07 -0.99 -18.44
CA ARG A 27 1.07 -1.75 -17.68
C ARG A 27 0.81 -1.21 -16.28
N ASP A 28 1.57 -0.22 -15.84
CA ASP A 28 1.42 0.37 -14.52
C ASP A 28 0.25 1.38 -14.53
N TYR A 29 -0.85 1.01 -13.88
CA TYR A 29 -2.07 1.82 -13.88
C TYR A 29 -1.92 3.21 -13.25
N PRO A 30 -1.10 3.45 -12.20
CA PRO A 30 -0.93 4.77 -11.62
C PRO A 30 -0.03 5.71 -12.43
N LEU A 31 0.69 5.23 -13.45
CA LEU A 31 1.51 6.10 -14.30
C LEU A 31 0.64 7.12 -15.02
N ASN A 32 0.92 8.40 -14.84
CA ASN A 32 0.31 9.50 -15.58
C ASN A 32 1.26 10.69 -15.64
N GLU A 33 0.86 11.75 -16.35
CA GLU A 33 1.68 12.95 -16.52
C GLU A 33 2.06 13.62 -15.18
N GLN A 34 1.19 13.55 -14.16
CA GLN A 34 1.43 14.20 -12.87
C GLN A 34 2.55 13.57 -12.06
N ASN A 35 2.80 12.26 -12.25
CA ASN A 35 3.75 11.50 -11.44
C ASN A 35 4.96 10.95 -12.22
N LEU A 36 5.13 11.33 -13.48
CA LEU A 36 6.27 10.90 -14.31
C LEU A 36 7.62 11.11 -13.63
N GLN A 37 7.80 12.21 -12.90
CA GLN A 37 9.04 12.52 -12.21
C GLN A 37 9.46 11.50 -11.14
N PHE A 38 8.55 10.67 -10.69
CA PHE A 38 8.84 9.62 -9.70
C PHE A 38 9.33 8.32 -10.31
N TRP A 39 9.18 8.16 -11.62
CA TRP A 39 9.51 6.93 -12.32
C TRP A 39 10.84 7.00 -13.02
N VAL A 40 11.59 5.90 -12.98
CA VAL A 40 12.85 5.78 -13.72
C VAL A 40 12.57 5.48 -15.18
N LYS A 41 13.23 6.21 -16.07
CA LYS A 41 13.22 5.88 -17.51
C LYS A 41 14.17 4.74 -17.79
N ASP A 42 13.65 3.64 -18.31
CA ASP A 42 14.44 2.44 -18.57
C ASP A 42 15.54 2.66 -19.62
N LYS A 43 15.32 3.58 -20.58
CA LYS A 43 16.33 3.98 -21.57
C LYS A 43 17.53 4.68 -20.96
N GLU A 44 17.34 5.46 -19.88
CA GLU A 44 18.39 6.17 -19.17
C GLU A 44 19.07 5.29 -18.11
N SER A 45 18.38 4.27 -17.63
CA SER A 45 18.85 3.32 -16.62
C SER A 45 18.48 1.89 -17.01
N PRO A 46 19.12 1.35 -18.05
CA PRO A 46 18.78 0.03 -18.56
C PRO A 46 19.13 -1.08 -17.55
N TYR A 47 18.44 -2.20 -17.66
CA TYR A 47 18.74 -3.44 -16.93
C TYR A 47 18.70 -4.63 -17.87
N THR A 48 19.38 -5.71 -17.49
CA THR A 48 19.42 -6.94 -18.27
C THR A 48 18.43 -7.95 -17.70
N GLU A 49 17.53 -8.45 -18.55
CA GLU A 49 16.58 -9.53 -18.21
C GLU A 49 17.15 -10.88 -18.64
N ILE A 50 17.21 -11.85 -17.72
CA ILE A 50 17.42 -13.28 -18.06
C ILE A 50 16.07 -13.93 -18.34
N LYS A 51 15.06 -13.59 -17.51
CA LYS A 51 13.65 -13.92 -17.73
C LYS A 51 12.85 -12.63 -17.73
N ARG A 52 11.86 -12.54 -18.59
CA ARG A 52 11.03 -11.34 -18.74
C ARG A 52 10.36 -10.95 -17.43
N PHE A 53 10.58 -9.70 -16.96
CA PHE A 53 9.85 -9.08 -15.85
C PHE A 53 9.77 -7.56 -16.03
N ASP A 54 8.85 -6.92 -15.35
CA ASP A 54 8.69 -5.45 -15.34
C ASP A 54 9.25 -4.90 -14.02
N TRP A 55 10.36 -4.20 -14.10
CA TRP A 55 10.99 -3.59 -12.94
C TRP A 55 10.55 -2.14 -12.76
N TYR A 56 9.55 -1.91 -11.94
CA TYR A 56 9.06 -0.57 -11.60
C TYR A 56 9.98 0.08 -10.58
N ARG A 57 10.69 1.13 -10.97
CA ARG A 57 11.74 1.78 -10.18
C ARG A 57 11.46 3.25 -9.93
N GLY A 58 11.84 3.72 -8.73
CA GLY A 58 11.85 5.14 -8.37
C GLY A 58 13.12 5.48 -7.58
N TYR A 59 13.88 6.48 -8.04
CA TYR A 59 15.18 6.86 -7.44
C TYR A 59 15.09 8.12 -6.56
N HIS A 60 13.94 8.76 -6.49
CA HIS A 60 13.71 9.91 -5.62
C HIS A 60 13.69 9.49 -4.14
N VAL A 61 13.89 10.43 -3.23
CA VAL A 61 13.80 10.20 -1.78
C VAL A 61 12.42 9.63 -1.43
N GLY A 62 12.40 8.52 -0.69
CA GLY A 62 11.19 7.76 -0.40
C GLY A 62 10.89 6.65 -1.39
N GLY A 63 11.48 6.69 -2.59
CA GLY A 63 11.36 5.64 -3.60
C GLY A 63 9.92 5.22 -3.83
N ARG A 64 9.71 3.92 -3.96
CA ARG A 64 8.39 3.34 -4.20
C ARG A 64 7.40 3.45 -3.03
N SER A 65 7.88 3.80 -1.84
CA SER A 65 6.97 4.04 -0.70
C SER A 65 6.02 5.23 -0.93
N LEU A 66 6.31 6.09 -1.91
CA LEU A 66 5.39 7.16 -2.32
C LEU A 66 4.30 6.69 -3.29
N LEU A 67 4.46 5.52 -3.91
CA LEU A 67 3.65 5.04 -5.03
C LEU A 67 2.95 3.70 -4.75
N TRP A 68 3.07 3.14 -3.56
CA TRP A 68 2.49 1.85 -3.20
C TRP A 68 1.00 1.94 -2.88
N GLY A 69 0.31 0.79 -2.87
CA GLY A 69 -1.12 0.69 -2.63
C GLY A 69 -1.56 0.86 -1.17
N ARG A 70 -0.64 0.89 -0.23
CA ARG A 70 -0.85 1.05 1.23
C ARG A 70 -1.61 -0.09 1.90
N GLN A 71 -2.01 -1.11 1.18
CA GLN A 71 -2.64 -2.30 1.74
C GLN A 71 -1.65 -3.01 2.68
N SER A 72 -2.11 -3.33 3.89
CA SER A 72 -1.25 -3.83 4.96
C SER A 72 -1.97 -4.93 5.72
N TYR A 73 -1.62 -6.17 5.40
CA TYR A 73 -2.21 -7.36 6.01
C TYR A 73 -1.13 -8.22 6.63
N ARG A 74 -1.47 -8.88 7.74
CA ARG A 74 -0.63 -9.91 8.35
C ARG A 74 -0.77 -11.21 7.57
N TYR A 75 0.29 -11.96 7.44
CA TYR A 75 0.16 -13.38 7.15
C TYR A 75 -0.51 -14.07 8.32
N SER A 76 -1.43 -14.98 8.02
CA SER A 76 -2.10 -15.81 9.01
C SER A 76 -1.24 -17.00 9.42
N LYS A 77 -1.66 -17.71 10.47
CA LYS A 77 -1.05 -19.00 10.83
C LYS A 77 -1.00 -19.97 9.64
N GLN A 78 -2.07 -19.98 8.84
CA GLN A 78 -2.15 -20.85 7.66
C GLN A 78 -1.08 -20.50 6.61
N ASP A 79 -0.76 -19.21 6.43
CA ASP A 79 0.27 -18.76 5.48
C ASP A 79 1.66 -19.20 5.94
N PHE A 80 1.98 -19.09 7.23
CA PHE A 80 3.27 -19.54 7.79
C PHE A 80 3.45 -21.05 7.71
N GLU A 81 2.39 -21.82 7.78
CA GLU A 81 2.40 -23.28 7.78
C GLU A 81 2.11 -23.89 6.39
N ALA A 82 1.89 -23.06 5.36
CA ALA A 82 1.43 -23.54 4.04
C ALA A 82 2.37 -24.59 3.45
N ASN A 83 3.67 -24.35 3.44
CA ASN A 83 4.65 -25.28 2.90
C ASN A 83 4.66 -26.63 3.66
N LEU A 84 4.59 -26.58 5.00
CA LEU A 84 4.51 -27.78 5.85
C LEU A 84 3.25 -28.58 5.53
N ARG A 85 2.10 -27.91 5.43
CA ARG A 85 0.80 -28.56 5.23
C ARG A 85 0.61 -29.11 3.81
N GLU A 86 1.15 -28.43 2.82
CA GLU A 86 1.01 -28.81 1.40
C GLU A 86 2.14 -29.71 0.92
N GLY A 87 3.28 -29.74 1.62
CA GLY A 87 4.42 -30.58 1.29
C GLY A 87 5.12 -30.21 -0.01
N VAL A 88 4.98 -28.96 -0.48
CA VAL A 88 5.49 -28.54 -1.80
C VAL A 88 6.80 -27.75 -1.77
N ALA A 89 7.23 -27.28 -0.61
CA ALA A 89 8.43 -26.49 -0.44
C ALA A 89 9.00 -26.68 0.99
N VAL A 90 10.11 -25.97 1.26
CA VAL A 90 10.73 -26.00 2.61
C VAL A 90 9.82 -25.27 3.59
N ASP A 91 9.56 -25.89 4.74
CA ASP A 91 8.84 -25.26 5.83
C ASP A 91 9.61 -24.04 6.36
N TRP A 92 8.90 -22.99 6.72
CA TRP A 92 9.53 -21.81 7.30
C TRP A 92 9.95 -22.09 8.75
N PRO A 93 11.12 -21.61 9.18
CA PRO A 93 11.60 -21.82 10.55
C PRO A 93 10.91 -20.92 11.58
N ILE A 94 9.95 -20.11 11.18
CA ILE A 94 9.19 -19.16 11.99
C ILE A 94 7.70 -19.43 11.91
N ARG A 95 6.97 -19.03 12.94
CA ARG A 95 5.50 -19.17 13.02
C ARG A 95 4.83 -17.80 13.22
N TYR A 96 3.53 -17.79 13.10
CA TYR A 96 2.74 -16.56 13.30
C TYR A 96 3.00 -15.91 14.67
N GLU A 97 3.08 -16.74 15.70
CA GLU A 97 3.28 -16.32 17.08
C GLU A 97 4.63 -15.60 17.28
N ASP A 98 5.66 -16.01 16.56
CA ASP A 98 6.98 -15.35 16.56
C ASP A 98 6.92 -13.95 15.95
N MET A 99 6.03 -13.76 14.96
CA MET A 99 5.90 -12.52 14.21
C MET A 99 4.83 -11.57 14.76
N ALA A 100 3.86 -12.08 15.51
CA ALA A 100 2.73 -11.27 15.99
C ALA A 100 3.14 -10.01 16.76
N PRO A 101 4.11 -10.03 17.69
CA PRO A 101 4.57 -8.83 18.39
C PRO A 101 5.21 -7.79 17.45
N TRP A 102 5.91 -8.26 16.41
CA TRP A 102 6.53 -7.38 15.42
C TRP A 102 5.51 -6.76 14.48
N TYR A 103 4.46 -7.48 14.12
CA TYR A 103 3.32 -6.89 13.42
C TYR A 103 2.69 -5.79 14.25
N ASP A 104 2.41 -6.02 15.54
CA ASP A 104 1.87 -5.01 16.44
C ASP A 104 2.74 -3.76 16.51
N TYR A 105 4.05 -3.95 16.62
CA TYR A 105 5.02 -2.84 16.64
C TYR A 105 5.01 -2.04 15.34
N VAL A 106 5.09 -2.71 14.20
CA VAL A 106 5.12 -2.06 12.88
C VAL A 106 3.80 -1.37 12.57
N GLU A 107 2.68 -1.99 12.87
CA GLU A 107 1.34 -1.39 12.68
C GLU A 107 1.18 -0.13 13.52
N GLY A 108 1.61 -0.17 14.78
CA GLY A 108 1.62 0.99 15.66
C GLY A 108 2.50 2.11 15.12
N PHE A 109 3.73 1.80 14.69
CA PHE A 109 4.66 2.79 14.13
C PHE A 109 4.18 3.37 12.79
N ALA A 110 3.75 2.52 11.87
CA ALA A 110 3.29 2.93 10.55
C ALA A 110 1.96 3.69 10.57
N GLY A 111 1.12 3.40 11.56
CA GLY A 111 -0.23 3.91 11.64
C GLY A 111 -1.16 3.19 10.67
N ILE A 112 -1.37 1.89 10.90
CA ILE A 112 -2.31 1.10 10.11
C ILE A 112 -3.72 1.31 10.63
N SER A 113 -4.64 1.74 9.76
CA SER A 113 -6.07 1.80 10.09
C SER A 113 -6.79 0.54 9.65
N GLY A 114 -7.74 0.08 10.43
CA GLY A 114 -8.50 -1.13 10.13
C GLY A 114 -9.44 -1.54 11.26
N SER A 115 -10.27 -2.51 11.01
CA SER A 115 -11.18 -3.11 11.98
C SER A 115 -10.71 -4.48 12.42
N LYS A 116 -11.05 -4.84 13.67
CA LYS A 116 -10.87 -6.19 14.21
C LYS A 116 -12.08 -7.02 13.86
N GLU A 117 -11.87 -8.07 13.08
CA GLU A 117 -12.95 -8.88 12.51
C GLU A 117 -13.05 -10.28 13.10
N GLY A 118 -12.03 -10.72 13.85
CA GLY A 118 -11.99 -12.07 14.44
C GLY A 118 -11.88 -13.19 13.41
N LEU A 119 -11.33 -12.92 12.22
CA LEU A 119 -11.24 -13.89 11.12
C LEU A 119 -9.91 -14.64 11.18
N PRO A 120 -9.91 -15.99 11.25
CA PRO A 120 -8.67 -16.77 11.34
C PRO A 120 -7.70 -16.56 10.16
N ALA A 121 -8.25 -16.38 8.95
CA ALA A 121 -7.47 -16.11 7.74
C ALA A 121 -6.99 -14.65 7.64
N LEU A 122 -7.43 -13.77 8.52
CA LEU A 122 -7.11 -12.36 8.55
C LEU A 122 -6.89 -11.91 10.00
N PRO A 123 -5.75 -12.24 10.61
CA PRO A 123 -5.49 -11.98 12.03
C PRO A 123 -5.68 -10.50 12.37
N ASP A 124 -6.29 -10.25 13.52
CA ASP A 124 -6.44 -8.90 14.04
C ASP A 124 -5.11 -8.35 14.53
N GLY A 125 -5.01 -7.03 14.55
CA GLY A 125 -3.77 -6.32 14.88
C GLY A 125 -3.98 -5.07 15.71
N ASN A 126 -2.92 -4.28 15.81
CA ASN A 126 -2.88 -3.01 16.53
C ASN A 126 -3.24 -1.85 15.59
N PHE A 127 -4.54 -1.70 15.30
CA PHE A 127 -5.03 -0.74 14.30
C PHE A 127 -5.49 0.58 14.92
N MET A 128 -5.29 1.66 14.17
CA MET A 128 -6.06 2.88 14.33
C MET A 128 -7.52 2.65 13.94
N PRO A 129 -8.45 3.53 14.36
CA PRO A 129 -9.83 3.45 13.90
C PRO A 129 -9.92 3.27 12.38
N PRO A 130 -10.81 2.40 11.88
CA PRO A 130 -10.93 2.16 10.44
C PRO A 130 -11.43 3.39 9.69
N MET A 131 -11.14 3.47 8.42
CA MET A 131 -11.88 4.34 7.51
C MET A 131 -13.32 3.85 7.41
N GLU A 132 -14.28 4.74 7.25
CA GLU A 132 -15.67 4.36 7.12
C GLU A 132 -16.01 3.85 5.72
N MET A 133 -16.83 2.82 5.67
CA MET A 133 -17.51 2.41 4.46
C MET A 133 -18.54 3.46 4.04
N ASN A 134 -18.66 3.71 2.75
CA ASN A 134 -19.74 4.51 2.20
C ASN A 134 -21.09 3.75 2.27
N CYS A 135 -22.19 4.42 1.92
CA CYS A 135 -23.53 3.84 2.02
C CYS A 135 -23.73 2.59 1.14
N VAL A 136 -23.13 2.57 -0.04
CA VAL A 136 -23.20 1.42 -0.96
C VAL A 136 -22.39 0.24 -0.40
N GLU A 137 -21.19 0.49 0.10
CA GLU A 137 -20.34 -0.54 0.70
C GLU A 137 -21.00 -1.16 1.95
N LYS A 138 -21.65 -0.35 2.78
CA LYS A 138 -22.40 -0.83 3.95
C LYS A 138 -23.56 -1.76 3.54
N ASP A 139 -24.35 -1.38 2.53
CA ASP A 139 -25.44 -2.21 2.02
C ASP A 139 -24.92 -3.52 1.41
N VAL A 140 -23.90 -3.45 0.56
CA VAL A 140 -23.30 -4.64 -0.07
C VAL A 140 -22.70 -5.57 0.98
N SER A 141 -21.99 -5.06 1.98
CA SER A 141 -21.44 -5.85 3.08
C SER A 141 -22.52 -6.61 3.84
N ALA A 142 -23.63 -5.93 4.16
CA ALA A 142 -24.77 -6.55 4.83
C ALA A 142 -25.39 -7.67 3.99
N ARG A 143 -25.60 -7.45 2.70
CA ARG A 143 -26.15 -8.44 1.76
C ARG A 143 -25.24 -9.66 1.59
N ILE A 144 -23.92 -9.45 1.49
CA ILE A 144 -22.94 -10.55 1.43
C ILE A 144 -23.03 -11.40 2.70
N LYS A 145 -23.03 -10.76 3.87
CA LYS A 145 -23.14 -11.48 5.16
C LYS A 145 -24.42 -12.28 5.24
N GLN A 146 -25.56 -11.73 4.83
CA GLN A 146 -26.84 -12.40 4.81
C GLN A 146 -26.86 -13.55 3.80
N HIS A 147 -26.44 -13.31 2.55
CA HIS A 147 -26.51 -14.31 1.47
C HIS A 147 -25.64 -15.55 1.77
N TYR A 148 -24.49 -15.35 2.38
CA TYR A 148 -23.55 -16.43 2.72
C TYR A 148 -23.66 -16.91 4.17
N ASN A 149 -24.74 -16.58 4.88
CA ASN A 149 -24.98 -17.00 6.28
C ASN A 149 -23.77 -16.70 7.20
N GLY A 150 -23.12 -15.56 7.01
CA GLY A 150 -21.95 -15.16 7.79
C GLY A 150 -20.62 -15.84 7.40
N ASN A 151 -20.59 -16.69 6.37
CA ASN A 151 -19.37 -17.38 5.92
C ASN A 151 -18.48 -16.54 5.00
N ARG A 152 -18.96 -15.39 4.55
CA ARG A 152 -18.19 -14.41 3.77
C ARG A 152 -18.41 -13.02 4.32
N HIS A 153 -17.33 -12.24 4.29
CA HIS A 153 -17.30 -10.89 4.84
C HIS A 153 -16.72 -9.92 3.79
N MET A 154 -17.39 -8.81 3.63
CA MET A 154 -16.80 -7.63 3.00
C MET A 154 -16.48 -6.65 4.11
N ILE A 155 -15.21 -6.35 4.29
CA ILE A 155 -14.70 -5.49 5.36
C ILE A 155 -14.04 -4.25 4.78
N ILE A 156 -13.83 -3.24 5.62
CA ILE A 156 -12.98 -2.11 5.25
C ILE A 156 -11.51 -2.58 5.12
N GLY A 157 -10.78 -2.09 4.12
CA GLY A 157 -9.38 -2.46 3.92
C GLY A 157 -8.50 -2.00 5.08
N ARG A 158 -7.52 -2.84 5.44
CA ARG A 158 -6.44 -2.47 6.37
C ARG A 158 -5.38 -1.73 5.59
N VAL A 159 -5.17 -0.48 5.90
CA VAL A 159 -4.34 0.41 5.08
C VAL A 159 -3.42 1.28 5.93
N ALA A 160 -2.22 1.52 5.41
CA ALA A 160 -1.26 2.42 6.03
C ALA A 160 -1.62 3.90 5.82
N ASN A 161 -2.90 4.23 5.99
CA ASN A 161 -3.42 5.59 6.01
C ASN A 161 -3.88 5.90 7.43
N ILE A 162 -3.34 6.95 8.02
CA ILE A 162 -3.71 7.33 9.38
C ILE A 162 -5.05 8.05 9.40
N THR A 163 -5.88 7.69 10.35
CA THR A 163 -7.23 8.25 10.54
C THR A 163 -7.30 9.29 11.66
N GLN A 164 -6.22 9.44 12.39
CA GLN A 164 -6.01 10.45 13.42
C GLN A 164 -4.54 10.90 13.41
N PRO A 165 -4.17 12.06 13.96
CA PRO A 165 -2.79 12.53 14.02
C PRO A 165 -1.85 11.50 14.67
N HIS A 166 -0.65 11.33 14.12
CA HIS A 166 0.30 10.31 14.55
C HIS A 166 1.74 10.67 14.16
N HIS A 167 2.67 10.78 15.13
CA HIS A 167 4.08 11.10 14.89
C HIS A 167 4.28 12.28 13.92
N ASP A 168 3.86 13.46 14.25
CA ASP A 168 3.97 14.69 13.43
C ASP A 168 3.32 14.59 12.03
N ARG A 169 2.52 13.57 11.80
CA ARG A 169 1.75 13.34 10.56
C ARG A 169 0.29 13.74 10.80
N THR A 170 -0.28 14.44 9.82
CA THR A 170 -1.71 14.78 9.82
C THR A 170 -2.51 13.64 9.18
N ASN A 171 -3.67 13.34 9.74
CA ASN A 171 -4.56 12.29 9.20
C ASN A 171 -4.91 12.50 7.72
N CYS A 172 -5.35 11.42 7.08
CA CYS A 172 -5.74 11.42 5.68
C CYS A 172 -6.81 12.48 5.39
N GLN A 173 -6.57 13.31 4.36
CA GLN A 173 -7.47 14.38 3.93
C GLN A 173 -8.37 13.95 2.76
N TYR A 174 -8.46 12.67 2.44
CA TYR A 174 -9.32 12.07 1.39
C TYR A 174 -9.18 12.74 0.01
N ARG A 175 -7.98 13.25 -0.32
CA ARG A 175 -7.73 14.01 -1.56
C ARG A 175 -7.68 13.16 -2.82
N ASN A 176 -7.66 11.84 -2.70
CA ASN A 176 -7.49 10.89 -3.81
C ASN A 176 -6.25 11.15 -4.70
N LYS A 177 -5.17 11.66 -4.12
CA LYS A 177 -3.91 12.03 -4.82
C LYS A 177 -2.69 11.29 -4.27
N CYS A 178 -2.89 10.08 -3.78
CA CYS A 178 -1.82 9.33 -3.12
C CYS A 178 -0.64 9.00 -4.05
N TRP A 179 -0.89 8.87 -5.35
CA TRP A 179 0.16 8.62 -6.37
C TRP A 179 1.11 9.81 -6.61
N LEU A 180 0.83 10.94 -6.01
CA LEU A 180 1.62 12.17 -6.14
C LEU A 180 2.47 12.46 -4.89
N GLY A 181 2.46 11.55 -3.94
CA GLY A 181 2.95 11.81 -2.59
C GLY A 181 1.91 12.55 -1.74
N CYS A 182 2.08 12.53 -0.41
CA CYS A 182 1.16 13.18 0.50
C CYS A 182 1.87 14.26 1.33
N PRO A 183 1.56 15.56 1.13
CA PRO A 183 2.19 16.64 1.88
C PRO A 183 1.78 16.66 3.37
N PHE A 184 0.73 15.93 3.72
CA PHE A 184 0.21 15.81 5.09
C PHE A 184 0.79 14.60 5.85
N GLY A 185 1.60 13.76 5.19
CA GLY A 185 2.02 12.48 5.78
C GLY A 185 0.86 11.52 6.07
N GLY A 186 -0.31 11.73 5.47
CA GLY A 186 -1.54 10.98 5.75
C GLY A 186 -1.48 9.49 5.42
N TYR A 187 -0.45 9.03 4.70
CA TYR A 187 -0.13 7.61 4.55
C TYR A 187 1.35 7.34 4.87
N PHE A 188 1.66 6.10 5.21
CA PHE A 188 3.03 5.69 5.48
C PHE A 188 3.89 5.75 4.22
N SER A 189 4.98 6.50 4.30
CA SER A 189 6.07 6.52 3.33
C SER A 189 7.39 6.71 4.07
N THR A 190 8.50 6.38 3.41
CA THR A 190 9.83 6.64 3.99
C THR A 190 10.00 8.12 4.35
N GLN A 191 9.53 9.03 3.50
CA GLN A 191 9.63 10.48 3.76
C GLN A 191 8.84 10.94 4.97
N SER A 192 7.65 10.36 5.21
CA SER A 192 6.77 10.82 6.28
C SER A 192 6.97 10.10 7.61
N SER A 193 7.74 9.00 7.62
CA SER A 193 7.79 8.13 8.80
C SER A 193 9.22 7.68 9.12
N THR A 194 9.79 6.73 8.37
CA THR A 194 11.07 6.12 8.73
C THR A 194 12.27 7.04 8.58
N LEU A 195 12.30 7.92 7.57
CA LEU A 195 13.41 8.85 7.38
C LEU A 195 13.47 9.90 8.50
N PRO A 196 12.39 10.60 8.88
CA PRO A 196 12.40 11.48 10.04
C PRO A 196 12.82 10.77 11.33
N ALA A 197 12.32 9.56 11.57
CA ALA A 197 12.71 8.77 12.73
C ALA A 197 14.19 8.41 12.72
N ALA A 198 14.74 8.03 11.57
CA ALA A 198 16.18 7.74 11.44
C ALA A 198 17.04 9.00 11.64
N MET A 199 16.64 10.14 11.09
CA MET A 199 17.37 11.40 11.28
C MET A 199 17.35 11.89 12.73
N ALA A 200 16.33 11.55 13.49
CA ALA A 200 16.23 11.90 14.91
C ALA A 200 17.21 11.10 15.80
N THR A 201 17.82 10.06 15.29
CA THR A 201 18.84 9.28 16.05
C THR A 201 20.25 9.86 15.96
N GLY A 202 20.50 10.88 15.16
CA GLY A 202 21.81 11.49 14.88
C GLY A 202 22.45 10.82 13.69
#